data_875d2fc595c11c512c18b5b3baaa5375
#
_entry.id   875d2fc595c11c512c18b5b3baaa5375
#
_cell.length_a   1.000
_cell.length_b   1.000
_cell.length_c   1.000
_cell.angle_alpha   90.00
_cell.angle_beta   90.00
_cell.angle_gamma   90.00
#
_symmetry.space_group_name_H-M   'P 1'
#
loop_
_entity.id
_entity.type
_entity.pdbx_description
1 polymer ?
#
loop_
_entity_poly.entity_id
_entity_poly.type
_entity_poly.pdbx_seq_one_letter_code
_entity_poly.pdbx_strand_id
1 'polypeptide(L)'
;MIYASDLDRTLIYSLGAIGVPENTPGLIPAEIIEGKTRSYISQQALNQLLDLTIRVIFVPVTTRTVQQYKRINLFQETVIPDYAVTSNGGNILIGGVVDKEWRESIGRLVARHSAGAEEVRSYIKAVVREDWIISENYCDDLFYSFMVYRDQLPLDEITNLSDRLYNLGWRVSLQGRKLYAVPAAVNKSDAILHLRRTVRSEPMVASGDSLLDKSLLESADYAIAPCHGEIFAEQQSGLVKSRYPFTKESGVFAGDEILQYVNMIYNNLTALGVGPL
;
A
#
# COMPACT_ATOMS: atom_id res chain seq x y z
N MET A 1 4.60 -6.11 -18.93
CA MET A 1 4.70 -6.45 -17.49
C MET A 1 4.12 -5.31 -16.65
N ILE A 2 3.42 -5.63 -15.57
CA ILE A 2 2.97 -4.64 -14.56
C ILE A 2 3.91 -4.73 -13.36
N TYR A 3 4.29 -3.58 -12.81
CA TYR A 3 4.90 -3.50 -11.49
C TYR A 3 3.94 -2.73 -10.56
N ALA A 4 3.31 -3.45 -9.62
CA ALA A 4 2.36 -2.94 -8.63
C ALA A 4 3.04 -2.81 -7.27
N SER A 5 3.20 -1.61 -6.76
CA SER A 5 3.93 -1.38 -5.50
C SER A 5 3.10 -0.60 -4.48
N ASP A 6 3.04 -1.10 -3.25
CA ASP A 6 2.76 -0.22 -2.13
C ASP A 6 3.81 0.91 -2.04
N LEU A 7 3.48 1.98 -1.35
CA LEU A 7 4.33 3.17 -1.27
C LEU A 7 5.00 3.33 0.09
N ASP A 8 4.22 3.51 1.14
CA ASP A 8 4.75 3.83 2.47
C ASP A 8 5.51 2.65 3.06
N ARG A 9 6.81 2.84 3.41
CA ARG A 9 7.72 1.80 3.91
C ARG A 9 8.05 0.69 2.88
N THR A 10 7.71 0.92 1.61
CA THR A 10 8.04 0.03 0.49
C THR A 10 8.92 0.74 -0.53
N LEU A 11 8.49 1.87 -1.08
CA LEU A 11 9.27 2.72 -1.98
C LEU A 11 9.61 4.08 -1.39
N ILE A 12 8.73 4.65 -0.56
CA ILE A 12 8.94 5.94 0.10
C ILE A 12 8.87 5.78 1.61
N TYR A 13 9.67 6.55 2.33
CA TYR A 13 9.89 6.37 3.76
C TYR A 13 9.78 7.68 4.50
N SER A 14 8.91 7.77 5.51
CA SER A 14 8.89 8.90 6.44
C SER A 14 10.20 8.97 7.24
N LEU A 15 10.51 10.12 7.84
CA LEU A 15 11.70 10.30 8.66
C LEU A 15 11.85 9.22 9.75
N GLY A 16 10.76 8.81 10.38
CA GLY A 16 10.78 7.75 11.39
C GLY A 16 10.93 6.32 10.82
N ALA A 17 10.90 6.15 9.50
CA ALA A 17 10.97 4.85 8.82
C ALA A 17 12.18 4.70 7.89
N ILE A 18 12.92 5.79 7.60
CA ILE A 18 14.08 5.72 6.69
C ILE A 18 15.21 4.81 7.17
N GLY A 19 15.33 4.59 8.48
CA GLY A 19 16.35 3.71 9.06
C GLY A 19 17.78 4.25 9.07
N VAL A 20 17.99 5.49 8.62
CA VAL A 20 19.28 6.19 8.56
C VAL A 20 19.11 7.65 8.98
N PRO A 21 20.17 8.40 9.33
CA PRO A 21 20.08 9.83 9.59
C PRO A 21 19.52 10.62 8.40
N GLU A 22 18.72 11.66 8.66
CA GLU A 22 18.10 12.49 7.62
C GLU A 22 19.10 13.14 6.66
N ASN A 23 20.31 13.44 7.15
CA ASN A 23 21.39 14.02 6.35
C ASN A 23 22.25 13.00 5.60
N THR A 24 21.80 11.73 5.53
CA THR A 24 22.49 10.69 4.75
C THR A 24 22.53 11.09 3.27
N PRO A 25 23.71 11.10 2.63
CA PRO A 25 23.82 11.42 1.21
C PRO A 25 22.98 10.45 0.35
N GLY A 26 22.31 10.98 -0.68
CA GLY A 26 21.49 10.18 -1.59
C GLY A 26 20.05 9.97 -1.11
N LEU A 27 19.60 10.63 -0.05
CA LEU A 27 18.18 10.74 0.26
C LEU A 27 17.54 11.85 -0.57
N ILE A 28 16.50 11.50 -1.31
CA ILE A 28 15.74 12.42 -2.16
C ILE A 28 14.35 12.62 -1.54
N PRO A 29 13.89 13.87 -1.37
CA PRO A 29 12.53 14.14 -0.94
C PRO A 29 11.50 13.57 -1.92
N ALA A 30 10.58 12.75 -1.42
CA ALA A 30 9.48 12.20 -2.21
C ALA A 30 8.17 12.97 -2.00
N GLU A 31 7.92 13.47 -0.77
CA GLU A 31 6.77 14.29 -0.43
C GLU A 31 7.20 15.50 0.39
N ILE A 32 6.82 16.70 -0.05
CA ILE A 32 7.08 17.96 0.66
C ILE A 32 5.73 18.65 0.95
N ILE A 33 5.46 18.94 2.22
CA ILE A 33 4.25 19.66 2.65
C ILE A 33 4.68 20.89 3.45
N GLU A 34 4.23 22.07 3.04
CA GLU A 34 4.56 23.35 3.70
C GLU A 34 6.07 23.54 3.90
N GLY A 35 6.87 23.19 2.87
CA GLY A 35 8.33 23.31 2.89
C GLY A 35 9.04 22.28 3.77
N LYS A 36 8.33 21.31 4.34
CA LYS A 36 8.90 20.22 5.15
C LYS A 36 8.83 18.90 4.41
N THR A 37 9.96 18.22 4.30
CA THR A 37 9.99 16.85 3.75
C THR A 37 9.25 15.89 4.67
N ARG A 38 8.32 15.15 4.12
CA ARG A 38 7.49 14.15 4.83
C ARG A 38 7.91 12.73 4.55
N SER A 39 8.42 12.48 3.34
CA SER A 39 8.97 11.17 2.98
C SER A 39 10.14 11.32 2.01
N TYR A 40 10.93 10.26 1.94
CA TYR A 40 12.18 10.16 1.19
C TYR A 40 12.17 8.88 0.34
N ILE A 41 12.93 8.90 -0.73
CA ILE A 41 13.37 7.74 -1.53
C ILE A 41 14.90 7.80 -1.65
N SER A 42 15.58 6.67 -1.81
CA SER A 42 17.01 6.71 -2.12
C SER A 42 17.23 7.16 -3.57
N GLN A 43 18.36 7.79 -3.86
CA GLN A 43 18.76 8.18 -5.22
C GLN A 43 18.86 6.94 -6.12
N GLN A 44 19.33 5.83 -5.58
CA GLN A 44 19.45 4.57 -6.32
C GLN A 44 18.07 4.01 -6.68
N ALA A 45 17.13 3.95 -5.72
CA ALA A 45 15.76 3.53 -5.99
C ALA A 45 15.08 4.44 -7.00
N LEU A 46 15.25 5.76 -6.90
CA LEU A 46 14.70 6.71 -7.86
C LEU A 46 15.20 6.44 -9.29
N ASN A 47 16.51 6.28 -9.45
CA ASN A 47 17.11 6.02 -10.76
C ASN A 47 16.58 4.70 -11.35
N GLN A 48 16.50 3.65 -10.54
CA GLN A 48 15.95 2.36 -10.97
C GLN A 48 14.46 2.45 -11.33
N LEU A 49 13.68 3.20 -10.56
CA LEU A 49 12.25 3.39 -10.82
C LEU A 49 12.03 4.15 -12.14
N LEU A 50 12.78 5.21 -12.38
CA LEU A 50 12.74 5.97 -13.64
C LEU A 50 13.06 5.07 -14.84
N ASP A 51 14.08 4.24 -14.72
CA ASP A 51 14.48 3.29 -15.77
C ASP A 51 13.42 2.19 -15.99
N LEU A 52 12.76 1.72 -14.94
CA LEU A 52 11.68 0.75 -15.02
C LEU A 52 10.43 1.31 -15.69
N THR A 53 10.03 2.55 -15.39
CA THR A 53 8.78 3.14 -15.91
C THR A 53 8.74 3.31 -17.43
N ILE A 54 9.91 3.28 -18.10
CA ILE A 54 10.01 3.30 -19.56
C ILE A 54 9.68 1.91 -20.15
N ARG A 55 9.81 0.84 -19.38
CA ARG A 55 9.76 -0.55 -19.83
C ARG A 55 8.57 -1.34 -19.31
N VAL A 56 7.98 -0.90 -18.21
CA VAL A 56 6.88 -1.59 -17.54
C VAL A 56 5.78 -0.61 -17.15
N ILE A 57 4.55 -1.11 -17.02
CA ILE A 57 3.45 -0.33 -16.45
C ILE A 57 3.65 -0.29 -14.94
N PHE A 58 4.16 0.82 -14.42
CA PHE A 58 4.28 1.03 -12.97
C PHE A 58 2.96 1.51 -12.40
N VAL A 59 2.49 0.86 -11.34
CA VAL A 59 1.23 1.19 -10.66
C VAL A 59 1.49 1.33 -9.16
N PRO A 60 1.51 2.55 -8.62
CA PRO A 60 1.41 2.77 -7.17
C PRO A 60 0.10 2.19 -6.62
N VAL A 61 0.17 1.43 -5.51
CA VAL A 61 -0.99 0.77 -4.88
C VAL A 61 -0.98 1.07 -3.38
N THR A 62 -1.75 2.05 -2.94
CA THR A 62 -1.61 2.61 -1.60
C THR A 62 -2.93 2.70 -0.80
N THR A 63 -2.83 2.67 0.54
CA THR A 63 -3.93 3.02 1.45
C THR A 63 -4.21 4.53 1.50
N ARG A 64 -3.32 5.37 0.98
CA ARG A 64 -3.52 6.82 0.94
C ARG A 64 -4.77 7.17 0.15
N THR A 65 -5.52 8.19 0.61
CA THR A 65 -6.62 8.77 -0.17
C THR A 65 -6.12 9.39 -1.47
N VAL A 66 -7.03 9.65 -2.41
CA VAL A 66 -6.69 10.35 -3.68
C VAL A 66 -5.95 11.67 -3.39
N GLN A 67 -6.45 12.45 -2.43
CA GLN A 67 -5.82 13.72 -2.05
C GLN A 67 -4.44 13.52 -1.44
N GLN A 68 -4.26 12.51 -0.59
CA GLN A 68 -2.96 12.20 0.01
C GLN A 68 -1.95 11.68 -1.02
N TYR A 69 -2.38 10.90 -2.00
CA TYR A 69 -1.54 10.44 -3.10
C TYR A 69 -1.07 11.61 -3.98
N LYS A 70 -1.99 12.52 -4.32
CA LYS A 70 -1.67 13.70 -5.15
C LYS A 70 -0.71 14.70 -4.49
N ARG A 71 -0.44 14.59 -3.19
CA ARG A 71 0.59 15.40 -2.51
C ARG A 71 2.01 14.86 -2.64
N ILE A 72 2.18 13.63 -3.13
CA ILE A 72 3.50 13.03 -3.29
C ILE A 72 4.15 13.63 -4.53
N ASN A 73 5.01 14.65 -4.35
CA ASN A 73 5.68 15.37 -5.44
C ASN A 73 6.37 14.41 -6.41
N LEU A 74 7.02 13.38 -5.89
CA LEU A 74 7.69 12.37 -6.71
C LEU A 74 6.79 11.83 -7.83
N PHE A 75 5.52 11.52 -7.51
CA PHE A 75 4.56 10.91 -8.46
C PHE A 75 3.71 11.93 -9.22
N GLN A 76 3.92 13.23 -9.02
CA GLN A 76 3.28 14.29 -9.77
C GLN A 76 4.24 15.01 -10.73
N GLU A 77 5.55 14.98 -10.43
CA GLU A 77 6.53 15.82 -11.12
C GLU A 77 7.67 15.02 -11.77
N THR A 78 8.09 13.89 -11.16
CA THR A 78 9.30 13.16 -11.57
C THR A 78 8.97 11.79 -12.17
N VAL A 79 8.20 10.99 -11.47
CA VAL A 79 7.72 9.67 -11.91
C VAL A 79 6.20 9.76 -12.01
N ILE A 80 5.67 10.01 -13.19
CA ILE A 80 4.23 10.22 -13.40
C ILE A 80 3.60 8.93 -13.93
N PRO A 81 2.98 8.10 -13.07
CA PRO A 81 2.37 6.86 -13.52
C PRO A 81 1.07 7.12 -14.28
N ASP A 82 0.81 6.37 -15.35
CA ASP A 82 -0.47 6.40 -16.06
C ASP A 82 -1.62 5.91 -15.20
N TYR A 83 -1.32 5.00 -14.27
CA TYR A 83 -2.29 4.35 -13.38
C TYR A 83 -1.83 4.43 -11.93
N ALA A 84 -2.78 4.58 -11.02
CA ALA A 84 -2.54 4.41 -9.59
C ALA A 84 -3.77 3.80 -8.90
N VAL A 85 -3.55 3.00 -7.88
CA VAL A 85 -4.60 2.47 -7.00
C VAL A 85 -4.47 3.15 -5.66
N THR A 86 -5.52 3.84 -5.22
CA THR A 86 -5.55 4.59 -3.96
C THR A 86 -6.68 4.10 -3.06
N SER A 87 -6.70 4.60 -1.82
CA SER A 87 -7.76 4.28 -0.86
C SER A 87 -7.93 2.78 -0.64
N ASN A 88 -6.78 2.06 -0.52
CA ASN A 88 -6.71 0.62 -0.35
C ASN A 88 -7.42 -0.18 -1.47
N GLY A 89 -7.49 0.33 -2.69
CA GLY A 89 -8.21 -0.29 -3.79
C GLY A 89 -9.59 0.30 -4.07
N GLY A 90 -10.03 1.27 -3.26
CA GLY A 90 -11.33 1.93 -3.44
C GLY A 90 -11.39 2.84 -4.66
N ASN A 91 -10.24 3.35 -5.11
CA ASN A 91 -10.14 4.18 -6.31
C ASN A 91 -9.02 3.65 -7.22
N ILE A 92 -9.29 3.63 -8.53
CA ILE A 92 -8.28 3.55 -9.58
C ILE A 92 -8.18 4.93 -10.22
N LEU A 93 -6.95 5.42 -10.41
CA LEU A 93 -6.68 6.64 -11.15
C LEU A 93 -6.12 6.28 -12.52
N ILE A 94 -6.63 6.93 -13.56
CA ILE A 94 -6.16 6.84 -14.94
C ILE A 94 -5.76 8.24 -15.36
N GLY A 95 -4.48 8.48 -15.67
CA GLY A 95 -3.96 9.82 -15.95
C GLY A 95 -4.25 10.81 -14.81
N GLY A 96 -4.20 10.35 -13.55
CA GLY A 96 -4.50 11.17 -12.36
C GLY A 96 -5.99 11.45 -12.09
N VAL A 97 -6.90 10.90 -12.90
CA VAL A 97 -8.37 11.07 -12.76
C VAL A 97 -9.00 9.78 -12.22
N VAL A 98 -9.92 9.90 -11.28
CA VAL A 98 -10.63 8.75 -10.70
C VAL A 98 -11.48 8.06 -11.77
N ASP A 99 -11.31 6.75 -11.93
CA ASP A 99 -12.17 5.91 -12.72
C ASP A 99 -13.55 5.78 -12.04
N LYS A 100 -14.55 6.39 -12.66
CA LYS A 100 -15.91 6.44 -12.11
C LYS A 100 -16.59 5.07 -12.12
N GLU A 101 -16.36 4.25 -13.12
CA GLU A 101 -16.98 2.92 -13.24
C GLU A 101 -16.47 2.00 -12.13
N TRP A 102 -15.17 2.02 -11.89
CA TRP A 102 -14.57 1.30 -10.76
C TRP A 102 -15.14 1.81 -9.43
N ARG A 103 -15.11 3.13 -9.21
CA ARG A 103 -15.59 3.73 -7.95
C ARG A 103 -17.04 3.40 -7.64
N GLU A 104 -17.92 3.45 -8.64
CA GLU A 104 -19.33 3.06 -8.51
C GLU A 104 -19.49 1.57 -8.25
N SER A 105 -18.70 0.72 -8.92
CA SER A 105 -18.68 -0.73 -8.69
C SER A 105 -18.32 -1.06 -7.23
N ILE A 106 -17.27 -0.43 -6.70
CA ILE A 106 -16.87 -0.58 -5.29
C ILE A 106 -17.99 -0.10 -4.36
N GLY A 107 -18.62 1.04 -4.63
CA GLY A 107 -19.75 1.54 -3.84
C GLY A 107 -20.91 0.55 -3.75
N ARG A 108 -21.28 -0.07 -4.89
CA ARG A 108 -22.31 -1.13 -4.92
C ARG A 108 -21.91 -2.38 -4.14
N LEU A 109 -20.67 -2.82 -4.24
CA LEU A 109 -20.15 -3.97 -3.49
C LEU A 109 -20.14 -3.71 -1.98
N VAL A 110 -19.69 -2.55 -1.55
CA VAL A 110 -19.70 -2.13 -0.14
C VAL A 110 -21.12 -2.09 0.39
N ALA A 111 -22.04 -1.43 -0.31
CA ALA A 111 -23.45 -1.33 0.11
C ALA A 111 -24.15 -2.71 0.20
N ARG A 112 -23.71 -3.68 -0.60
CA ARG A 112 -24.31 -5.03 -0.61
C ARG A 112 -23.74 -5.98 0.44
N HIS A 113 -22.44 -5.83 0.78
CA HIS A 113 -21.73 -6.84 1.54
C HIS A 113 -21.18 -6.34 2.89
N SER A 114 -21.36 -5.07 3.23
CA SER A 114 -20.83 -4.48 4.45
C SER A 114 -21.90 -3.70 5.20
N ALA A 115 -21.83 -3.73 6.52
CA ALA A 115 -22.64 -2.85 7.37
C ALA A 115 -22.31 -1.37 7.11
N GLY A 116 -23.25 -0.48 7.46
CA GLY A 116 -23.07 0.96 7.27
C GLY A 116 -21.89 1.53 8.06
N ALA A 117 -21.23 2.52 7.49
CA ALA A 117 -20.00 3.09 8.06
C ALA A 117 -20.23 3.65 9.49
N GLU A 118 -21.35 4.35 9.74
CA GLU A 118 -21.65 4.90 11.05
C GLU A 118 -21.93 3.80 12.11
N GLU A 119 -22.54 2.70 11.72
CA GLU A 119 -22.72 1.55 12.59
C GLU A 119 -21.36 1.00 13.02
N VAL A 120 -20.46 0.76 12.05
CA VAL A 120 -19.11 0.27 12.32
C VAL A 120 -18.31 1.25 13.18
N ARG A 121 -18.41 2.55 12.91
CA ARG A 121 -17.79 3.59 13.72
C ARG A 121 -18.24 3.51 15.19
N SER A 122 -19.52 3.25 15.44
CA SER A 122 -20.04 3.12 16.81
C SER A 122 -19.40 1.94 17.55
N TYR A 123 -19.17 0.82 16.89
CA TYR A 123 -18.47 -0.34 17.48
C TYR A 123 -16.99 -0.02 17.76
N ILE A 124 -16.32 0.67 16.86
CA ILE A 124 -14.91 1.06 17.08
C ILE A 124 -14.81 1.99 18.30
N LYS A 125 -15.67 3.00 18.41
CA LYS A 125 -15.67 3.96 19.53
C LYS A 125 -16.09 3.34 20.87
N ALA A 126 -16.82 2.25 20.86
CA ALA A 126 -17.13 1.51 22.08
C ALA A 126 -15.90 0.78 22.67
N VAL A 127 -14.90 0.47 21.85
CA VAL A 127 -13.67 -0.24 22.23
C VAL A 127 -12.49 0.73 22.32
N VAL A 128 -12.30 1.55 21.28
CA VAL A 128 -11.20 2.53 21.20
C VAL A 128 -11.67 3.82 21.85
N ARG A 129 -11.21 4.08 23.06
CA ARG A 129 -11.59 5.27 23.84
C ARG A 129 -11.12 6.55 23.15
N GLU A 130 -11.85 7.65 23.34
CA GLU A 130 -11.52 8.93 22.71
C GLU A 130 -10.15 9.48 23.10
N ASP A 131 -9.69 9.22 24.34
CA ASP A 131 -8.36 9.61 24.82
C ASP A 131 -7.21 8.84 24.16
N TRP A 132 -7.49 7.73 23.49
CA TRP A 132 -6.51 6.96 22.71
C TRP A 132 -6.42 7.39 21.25
N ILE A 133 -7.38 8.20 20.78
CA ILE A 133 -7.46 8.66 19.39
C ILE A 133 -6.76 10.03 19.27
N ILE A 134 -5.72 10.08 18.42
CA ILE A 134 -5.07 11.34 18.05
C ILE A 134 -5.84 12.04 16.92
N SER A 135 -6.31 11.27 15.94
CA SER A 135 -7.15 11.76 14.84
C SER A 135 -8.00 10.65 14.25
N GLU A 136 -9.16 11.01 13.73
CA GLU A 136 -10.09 10.14 13.01
C GLU A 136 -10.32 10.72 11.61
N ASN A 137 -10.27 9.86 10.59
CA ASN A 137 -10.56 10.24 9.22
C ASN A 137 -11.46 9.21 8.56
N TYR A 138 -12.51 9.68 7.88
CA TYR A 138 -13.28 8.87 6.96
C TYR A 138 -12.73 9.08 5.55
N CYS A 139 -12.02 8.09 5.06
CA CYS A 139 -11.15 8.18 3.88
C CYS A 139 -11.94 7.94 2.60
N ASP A 140 -12.02 8.95 1.72
CA ASP A 140 -12.68 8.91 0.40
C ASP A 140 -14.10 8.30 0.44
N ASP A 141 -14.85 8.54 1.52
CA ASP A 141 -16.18 7.98 1.77
C ASP A 141 -16.24 6.44 1.68
N LEU A 142 -15.19 5.76 2.14
CA LEU A 142 -15.05 4.31 2.05
C LEU A 142 -14.70 3.63 3.37
N PHE A 143 -13.73 4.14 4.10
CA PHE A 143 -13.19 3.46 5.28
C PHE A 143 -12.67 4.42 6.34
N TYR A 144 -12.56 3.93 7.57
CA TYR A 144 -12.01 4.71 8.68
C TYR A 144 -10.52 4.46 8.85
N SER A 145 -9.78 5.52 9.14
CA SER A 145 -8.40 5.51 9.62
C SER A 145 -8.30 6.33 10.90
N PHE A 146 -7.88 5.69 11.98
CA PHE A 146 -7.64 6.32 13.27
C PHE A 146 -6.12 6.36 13.52
N MET A 147 -5.60 7.55 13.84
CA MET A 147 -4.27 7.64 14.44
C MET A 147 -4.42 7.48 15.94
N VAL A 148 -3.68 6.56 16.54
CA VAL A 148 -3.87 6.15 17.95
C VAL A 148 -2.56 6.15 18.72
N TYR A 149 -2.65 6.28 20.04
CA TYR A 149 -1.55 5.96 20.96
C TYR A 149 -1.47 4.44 21.12
N ARG A 150 -0.57 3.81 20.34
CA ARG A 150 -0.50 2.34 20.22
C ARG A 150 -0.32 1.64 21.56
N ASP A 151 0.49 2.22 22.44
CA ASP A 151 0.84 1.63 23.75
C ASP A 151 -0.34 1.64 24.74
N GLN A 152 -1.40 2.37 24.43
CA GLN A 152 -2.63 2.45 25.23
C GLN A 152 -3.74 1.53 24.70
N LEU A 153 -3.58 0.94 23.52
CA LEU A 153 -4.62 0.10 22.91
C LEU A 153 -4.69 -1.27 23.59
N PRO A 154 -5.89 -1.71 23.99
CA PRO A 154 -6.12 -3.06 24.50
C PRO A 154 -6.14 -4.04 23.30
N LEU A 155 -5.02 -4.67 23.01
CA LEU A 155 -4.86 -5.52 21.82
C LEU A 155 -5.87 -6.68 21.78
N ASP A 156 -6.22 -7.25 22.93
CA ASP A 156 -7.23 -8.32 23.02
C ASP A 156 -8.63 -7.80 22.62
N GLU A 157 -8.99 -6.58 23.04
CA GLU A 157 -10.26 -5.97 22.66
C GLU A 157 -10.28 -5.58 21.17
N ILE A 158 -9.13 -5.16 20.60
CA ILE A 158 -8.99 -4.91 19.17
C ILE A 158 -9.17 -6.21 18.36
N THR A 159 -8.67 -7.34 18.89
CA THR A 159 -8.90 -8.65 18.27
C THR A 159 -10.39 -9.02 18.26
N ASN A 160 -11.07 -8.88 19.41
CA ASN A 160 -12.51 -9.11 19.51
C ASN A 160 -13.32 -8.17 18.59
N LEU A 161 -12.90 -6.89 18.49
CA LEU A 161 -13.49 -5.93 17.57
C LEU A 161 -13.30 -6.38 16.12
N SER A 162 -12.12 -6.87 15.77
CA SER A 162 -11.82 -7.39 14.44
C SER A 162 -12.75 -8.53 14.05
N ASP A 163 -12.95 -9.51 14.94
CA ASP A 163 -13.87 -10.64 14.71
C ASP A 163 -15.31 -10.18 14.53
N ARG A 164 -15.73 -9.20 15.34
CA ARG A 164 -17.06 -8.62 15.23
C ARG A 164 -17.26 -7.91 13.90
N LEU A 165 -16.32 -7.03 13.50
CA LEU A 165 -16.39 -6.27 12.26
C LEU A 165 -16.26 -7.17 11.04
N TYR A 166 -15.53 -8.29 11.15
CA TYR A 166 -15.44 -9.28 10.10
C TYR A 166 -16.82 -9.81 9.70
N ASN A 167 -17.68 -10.13 10.67
CA ASN A 167 -19.06 -10.61 10.43
C ASN A 167 -19.96 -9.52 9.84
N LEU A 168 -19.56 -8.25 9.94
CA LEU A 168 -20.23 -7.10 9.34
C LEU A 168 -19.66 -6.72 7.97
N GLY A 169 -18.77 -7.55 7.41
CA GLY A 169 -18.14 -7.32 6.11
C GLY A 169 -17.02 -6.29 6.14
N TRP A 170 -16.39 -6.04 7.31
CA TRP A 170 -15.27 -5.12 7.48
C TRP A 170 -14.02 -5.84 7.97
N ARG A 171 -12.87 -5.29 7.66
CA ARG A 171 -11.55 -5.74 8.12
C ARG A 171 -10.93 -4.69 9.02
N VAL A 172 -10.30 -5.12 10.10
CA VAL A 172 -9.51 -4.25 10.98
C VAL A 172 -8.03 -4.55 10.78
N SER A 173 -7.23 -3.51 10.68
CA SER A 173 -5.76 -3.62 10.59
C SER A 173 -5.12 -2.53 11.44
N LEU A 174 -4.14 -2.90 12.26
CA LEU A 174 -3.37 -1.97 13.09
C LEU A 174 -1.93 -1.89 12.58
N GLN A 175 -1.61 -0.85 11.83
CA GLN A 175 -0.30 -0.62 11.22
C GLN A 175 0.44 0.52 11.92
N GLY A 176 1.51 0.20 12.63
CA GLY A 176 2.20 1.18 13.45
C GLY A 176 1.22 1.85 14.42
N ARG A 177 0.94 3.14 14.23
CA ARG A 177 -0.02 3.91 15.03
C ARG A 177 -1.36 4.14 14.31
N LYS A 178 -1.61 3.49 13.18
CA LYS A 178 -2.84 3.64 12.41
C LYS A 178 -3.70 2.39 12.56
N LEU A 179 -4.90 2.57 13.11
CA LEU A 179 -5.96 1.57 13.11
C LEU A 179 -6.87 1.85 11.91
N TYR A 180 -6.98 0.89 11.02
CA TYR A 180 -7.85 0.94 9.86
C TYR A 180 -9.06 0.04 10.08
N ALA A 181 -10.24 0.51 9.67
CA ALA A 181 -11.42 -0.31 9.50
C ALA A 181 -11.90 -0.14 8.05
N VAL A 182 -11.79 -1.20 7.25
CA VAL A 182 -11.96 -1.16 5.80
C VAL A 182 -13.01 -2.19 5.39
N PRO A 183 -14.02 -1.84 4.56
CA PRO A 183 -14.93 -2.82 3.98
C PRO A 183 -14.16 -3.91 3.22
N ALA A 184 -14.53 -5.18 3.38
CA ALA A 184 -13.80 -6.30 2.77
C ALA A 184 -13.73 -6.22 1.24
N ALA A 185 -14.70 -5.55 0.61
CA ALA A 185 -14.73 -5.30 -0.83
C ALA A 185 -13.70 -4.22 -1.29
N VAL A 186 -13.12 -3.47 -0.35
CA VAL A 186 -12.11 -2.45 -0.63
C VAL A 186 -10.73 -3.04 -0.34
N ASN A 187 -10.09 -3.60 -1.36
CA ASN A 187 -8.77 -4.22 -1.22
C ASN A 187 -7.89 -3.98 -2.44
N LYS A 188 -6.59 -3.98 -2.24
CA LYS A 188 -5.58 -3.69 -3.25
C LYS A 188 -5.57 -4.70 -4.39
N SER A 189 -5.79 -5.99 -4.08
CA SER A 189 -5.71 -7.06 -5.08
C SER A 189 -6.83 -6.98 -6.12
N ASP A 190 -8.08 -6.75 -5.71
CA ASP A 190 -9.20 -6.67 -6.66
C ASP A 190 -9.03 -5.50 -7.63
N ALA A 191 -8.54 -4.35 -7.12
CA ALA A 191 -8.28 -3.18 -7.95
C ALA A 191 -7.18 -3.43 -8.97
N ILE A 192 -6.05 -4.00 -8.54
CA ILE A 192 -4.94 -4.27 -9.47
C ILE A 192 -5.26 -5.38 -10.47
N LEU A 193 -6.01 -6.41 -10.06
CA LEU A 193 -6.48 -7.46 -10.97
C LEU A 193 -7.50 -6.94 -11.99
N HIS A 194 -8.35 -5.99 -11.60
CA HIS A 194 -9.22 -5.29 -12.55
C HIS A 194 -8.39 -4.50 -13.56
N LEU A 195 -7.43 -3.71 -13.09
CA LEU A 195 -6.53 -2.95 -13.96
C LEU A 195 -5.72 -3.86 -14.89
N ARG A 196 -5.15 -4.96 -14.36
CA ARG A 196 -4.40 -5.96 -15.14
C ARG A 196 -5.20 -6.47 -16.34
N ARG A 197 -6.48 -6.79 -16.12
CA ARG A 197 -7.40 -7.22 -17.20
C ARG A 197 -7.67 -6.10 -18.20
N THR A 198 -7.82 -4.87 -17.73
CA THR A 198 -8.09 -3.70 -18.56
C THR A 198 -6.91 -3.38 -19.50
N VAL A 199 -5.69 -3.36 -18.96
CA VAL A 199 -4.47 -3.06 -19.72
C VAL A 199 -3.90 -4.27 -20.48
N ARG A 200 -4.45 -5.47 -20.21
CA ARG A 200 -4.04 -6.75 -20.85
C ARG A 200 -2.52 -6.98 -20.79
N SER A 201 -1.89 -6.67 -19.67
CA SER A 201 -0.45 -6.78 -19.49
C SER A 201 -0.08 -7.86 -18.47
N GLU A 202 0.87 -8.71 -18.85
CA GLU A 202 1.40 -9.82 -18.05
C GLU A 202 2.92 -9.93 -18.24
N PRO A 203 3.65 -10.50 -17.28
CA PRO A 203 3.22 -10.85 -15.93
C PRO A 203 3.14 -9.62 -15.00
N MET A 204 2.71 -9.85 -13.75
CA MET A 204 2.65 -8.85 -12.69
C MET A 204 3.68 -9.14 -11.60
N VAL A 205 4.46 -8.14 -11.24
CA VAL A 205 5.34 -8.14 -10.06
C VAL A 205 4.73 -7.23 -9.01
N ALA A 206 4.71 -7.65 -7.74
CA ALA A 206 4.19 -6.84 -6.65
C ALA A 206 5.18 -6.64 -5.51
N SER A 207 5.07 -5.51 -4.80
CA SER A 207 5.78 -5.25 -3.54
C SER A 207 4.90 -4.54 -2.52
N GLY A 208 5.14 -4.82 -1.22
CA GLY A 208 4.39 -4.26 -0.10
C GLY A 208 4.92 -4.75 1.24
N ASP A 209 4.68 -3.98 2.33
CA ASP A 209 5.25 -4.26 3.66
C ASP A 209 4.22 -4.74 4.69
N SER A 210 2.95 -4.38 4.50
CA SER A 210 1.91 -4.51 5.51
C SER A 210 0.96 -5.70 5.26
N LEU A 211 0.19 -6.08 6.28
CA LEU A 211 -0.83 -7.13 6.14
C LEU A 211 -1.94 -6.77 5.13
N LEU A 212 -2.18 -5.47 4.87
CA LEU A 212 -3.09 -5.03 3.81
C LEU A 212 -2.54 -5.29 2.40
N ASP A 213 -1.22 -5.52 2.27
CA ASP A 213 -0.58 -5.86 0.99
C ASP A 213 -0.56 -7.36 0.71
N LYS A 214 -0.86 -8.19 1.70
CA LYS A 214 -0.77 -9.65 1.59
C LYS A 214 -1.54 -10.17 0.36
N SER A 215 -2.78 -9.73 0.18
CA SER A 215 -3.58 -10.12 -0.99
C SER A 215 -3.02 -9.63 -2.32
N LEU A 216 -2.40 -8.44 -2.35
CA LEU A 216 -1.70 -7.91 -3.51
C LEU A 216 -0.50 -8.81 -3.89
N LEU A 217 0.35 -9.15 -2.92
CA LEU A 217 1.53 -9.98 -3.13
C LEU A 217 1.16 -11.41 -3.55
N GLU A 218 0.10 -11.98 -2.94
CA GLU A 218 -0.40 -13.32 -3.27
C GLU A 218 -1.06 -13.41 -4.66
N SER A 219 -1.60 -12.31 -5.17
CA SER A 219 -2.22 -12.24 -6.50
C SER A 219 -1.24 -12.01 -7.64
N ALA A 220 0.01 -11.67 -7.34
CA ALA A 220 1.06 -11.41 -8.32
C ALA A 220 1.75 -12.70 -8.78
N ASP A 221 2.30 -12.68 -10.00
CA ASP A 221 3.11 -13.77 -10.54
C ASP A 221 4.47 -13.83 -9.84
N TYR A 222 5.01 -12.67 -9.46
CA TYR A 222 6.22 -12.50 -8.67
C TYR A 222 5.98 -11.44 -7.61
N ALA A 223 6.57 -11.62 -6.43
CA ALA A 223 6.44 -10.63 -5.37
C ALA A 223 7.71 -10.55 -4.54
N ILE A 224 7.90 -9.43 -3.84
CA ILE A 224 8.95 -9.21 -2.84
C ILE A 224 8.42 -8.30 -1.74
N ALA A 225 8.82 -8.56 -0.48
CA ALA A 225 8.47 -7.71 0.64
C ALA A 225 9.72 -7.24 1.41
N PRO A 226 9.70 -6.06 2.04
CA PRO A 226 10.81 -5.61 2.87
C PRO A 226 10.88 -6.39 4.19
N CYS A 227 12.09 -6.64 4.69
CA CYS A 227 12.33 -7.40 5.92
C CYS A 227 11.93 -6.65 7.22
N HIS A 228 11.53 -5.38 7.12
CA HIS A 228 11.04 -4.59 8.24
C HIS A 228 9.50 -4.49 8.30
N GLY A 229 8.80 -5.15 7.36
CA GLY A 229 7.34 -5.11 7.23
C GLY A 229 6.61 -6.04 8.20
N GLU A 230 5.29 -5.84 8.33
CA GLU A 230 4.44 -6.70 9.16
C GLU A 230 4.36 -8.13 8.63
N ILE A 231 4.36 -8.29 7.30
CA ILE A 231 4.38 -9.61 6.64
C ILE A 231 5.62 -10.40 7.02
N PHE A 232 6.80 -9.75 7.09
CA PHE A 232 8.03 -10.40 7.53
C PHE A 232 7.93 -10.82 9.01
N ALA A 233 7.40 -9.95 9.88
CA ALA A 233 7.18 -10.27 11.28
C ALA A 233 6.23 -11.47 11.47
N GLU A 234 5.14 -11.53 10.67
CA GLU A 234 4.20 -12.67 10.67
C GLU A 234 4.91 -13.97 10.25
N GLN A 235 5.78 -13.91 9.23
CA GLN A 235 6.56 -15.08 8.82
C GLN A 235 7.55 -15.54 9.90
N GLN A 236 8.24 -14.61 10.56
CA GLN A 236 9.20 -14.96 11.63
C GLN A 236 8.52 -15.62 12.84
N SER A 237 7.24 -15.33 13.09
CA SER A 237 6.45 -16.01 14.12
C SER A 237 6.11 -17.47 13.77
N GLY A 238 6.43 -17.93 12.56
CA GLY A 238 6.13 -19.27 12.06
C GLY A 238 4.66 -19.53 11.71
N LEU A 239 3.81 -18.53 11.81
CA LEU A 239 2.37 -18.64 11.51
C LEU A 239 2.09 -18.79 10.01
N VAL A 240 2.94 -18.23 9.16
CA VAL A 240 2.77 -18.23 7.70
C VAL A 240 4.11 -18.44 7.01
N LYS A 241 4.11 -19.25 5.94
CA LYS A 241 5.25 -19.38 5.03
C LYS A 241 4.95 -18.59 3.76
N SER A 242 5.70 -17.51 3.51
CA SER A 242 5.54 -16.75 2.28
C SER A 242 6.11 -17.50 1.06
N ARG A 243 5.53 -17.19 -0.11
CA ARG A 243 5.98 -17.75 -1.41
C ARG A 243 6.99 -16.84 -2.12
N TYR A 244 7.29 -15.68 -1.53
CA TYR A 244 8.11 -14.62 -2.11
C TYR A 244 9.28 -14.28 -1.18
N PRO A 245 10.39 -13.77 -1.73
CA PRO A 245 11.56 -13.35 -0.96
C PRO A 245 11.31 -12.07 -0.17
N PHE A 246 12.19 -11.85 0.80
CA PHE A 246 12.29 -10.61 1.54
C PHE A 246 13.62 -9.91 1.24
N THR A 247 13.65 -8.58 1.37
CA THR A 247 14.89 -7.83 1.28
C THR A 247 15.81 -8.19 2.44
N LYS A 248 17.11 -7.97 2.27
CA LYS A 248 18.12 -8.09 3.32
C LYS A 248 18.24 -6.77 4.07
N GLU A 249 18.21 -5.66 3.33
CA GLU A 249 18.26 -4.32 3.87
C GLU A 249 16.88 -3.88 4.38
N SER A 250 16.89 -3.00 5.38
CA SER A 250 15.70 -2.37 5.97
C SER A 250 15.68 -0.86 5.70
N GLY A 251 14.57 -0.20 6.06
CA GLY A 251 14.42 1.23 5.82
C GLY A 251 14.49 1.57 4.33
N VAL A 252 15.02 2.76 4.01
CA VAL A 252 15.04 3.29 2.65
C VAL A 252 15.81 2.41 1.64
N PHE A 253 16.80 1.65 2.10
CA PHE A 253 17.59 0.76 1.24
C PHE A 253 16.85 -0.54 0.86
N ALA A 254 15.79 -0.91 1.58
CA ALA A 254 14.92 -1.99 1.12
C ALA A 254 14.26 -1.65 -0.23
N GLY A 255 13.95 -0.38 -0.49
CA GLY A 255 13.46 0.08 -1.78
C GLY A 255 14.42 -0.18 -2.93
N ASP A 256 15.74 -0.07 -2.69
CA ASP A 256 16.78 -0.38 -3.68
C ASP A 256 16.73 -1.85 -4.09
N GLU A 257 16.67 -2.77 -3.10
CA GLU A 257 16.60 -4.21 -3.36
C GLU A 257 15.29 -4.63 -4.03
N ILE A 258 14.16 -4.02 -3.63
CA ILE A 258 12.88 -4.26 -4.27
C ILE A 258 12.97 -3.95 -5.77
N LEU A 259 13.49 -2.79 -6.14
CA LEU A 259 13.60 -2.38 -7.54
C LEU A 259 14.66 -3.19 -8.30
N GLN A 260 15.74 -3.61 -7.64
CA GLN A 260 16.71 -4.56 -8.21
C GLN A 260 16.02 -5.91 -8.53
N TYR A 261 15.19 -6.41 -7.62
CA TYR A 261 14.44 -7.65 -7.84
C TYR A 261 13.48 -7.50 -9.04
N VAL A 262 12.74 -6.40 -9.14
CA VAL A 262 11.84 -6.14 -10.28
C VAL A 262 12.60 -6.09 -11.60
N ASN A 263 13.75 -5.40 -11.62
CA ASN A 263 14.64 -5.36 -12.78
C ASN A 263 15.16 -6.75 -13.16
N MET A 264 15.54 -7.56 -12.18
CA MET A 264 16.00 -8.94 -12.42
C MET A 264 14.88 -9.78 -13.07
N ILE A 265 13.66 -9.71 -12.55
CA ILE A 265 12.50 -10.41 -13.12
C ILE A 265 12.26 -9.96 -14.57
N TYR A 266 12.23 -8.64 -14.81
CA TYR A 266 12.06 -8.10 -16.17
C TYR A 266 13.10 -8.63 -17.14
N ASN A 267 14.38 -8.58 -16.77
CA ASN A 267 15.48 -9.05 -17.62
C ASN A 267 15.40 -10.55 -17.90
N ASN A 268 15.06 -11.37 -16.91
CA ASN A 268 14.88 -12.82 -17.07
C ASN A 268 13.73 -13.14 -18.04
N LEU A 269 12.61 -12.45 -17.92
CA LEU A 269 11.46 -12.64 -18.82
C LEU A 269 11.78 -12.23 -20.25
N THR A 270 12.49 -11.13 -20.43
CA THR A 270 12.93 -10.65 -21.75
C THR A 270 13.89 -11.64 -22.39
N ALA A 271 14.82 -12.21 -21.63
CA ALA A 271 15.78 -13.23 -22.12
C ALA A 271 15.08 -14.54 -22.55
N LEU A 272 13.92 -14.86 -21.94
CA LEU A 272 13.09 -16.02 -22.30
C LEU A 272 12.12 -15.75 -23.45
N GLY A 273 12.11 -14.55 -24.04
CA GLY A 273 11.17 -14.18 -25.11
C GLY A 273 9.73 -13.95 -24.62
N VAL A 274 9.52 -13.84 -23.33
CA VAL A 274 8.21 -13.58 -22.68
C VAL A 274 8.06 -12.08 -22.35
N GLY A 275 8.91 -11.23 -22.89
CA GLY A 275 8.88 -9.78 -22.68
C GLY A 275 7.63 -9.13 -23.30
N PRO A 276 7.25 -7.92 -22.84
CA PRO A 276 6.13 -7.19 -23.43
C PRO A 276 6.43 -6.90 -24.91
N LEU A 277 5.42 -7.16 -25.75
CA LEU A 277 5.37 -6.71 -27.14
C LEU A 277 5.18 -5.20 -27.17
#